data_bfdace0e65fbf5c581a672397d43cb90
#
_entry.id   bfdace0e65fbf5c581a672397d43cb90
#
_cell.length_a   1.000
_cell.length_b   1.000
_cell.length_c   1.000
_cell.angle_alpha   90.00
_cell.angle_beta   90.00
_cell.angle_gamma   90.00
#
_symmetry.space_group_name_H-M   'P 1'
#
loop_
_entity.id
_entity.type
_entity.pdbx_description
1 polymer ?
#
loop_
_entity_poly.entity_id
_entity_poly.type
_entity_poly.pdbx_seq_one_letter_code
_entity_poly.pdbx_strand_id
1 'polypeptide(L)'
;MMESEKKCQEELIALKKEFEDFVYIVSHDIKTPMRAIVNIATWIEDDLGTDVDKDILDNFNLLKNRVGRLENMMNALLEFSHVKRTKMDLFEVSIPKLVNDCIAMLGDKKNVEFHVSYNLIDEKCITLGKKLEKVIYSLLHNAIQFHDKEKKNVFIEIIENESDYEIMISDDGPGIPEEVKDKIFSIFYTVNSKDVVDSTGAGLAICDKIIKMLGGTIQYTPRLNYGSVFRFNWPKTITINT
;
A
#
# COMPACT_ATOMS: atom_id res chain seq x y z
N MET A 1 35.97 18.23 8.82
CA MET A 1 35.21 17.09 8.26
C MET A 1 33.93 16.84 9.06
N MET A 2 34.00 16.46 10.34
CA MET A 2 32.80 16.16 11.20
C MET A 2 31.78 17.32 11.29
N GLU A 3 32.21 18.59 11.31
CA GLU A 3 31.29 19.74 11.40
C GLU A 3 30.55 20.01 10.08
N SER A 4 31.19 19.75 8.94
CA SER A 4 30.56 19.84 7.61
C SER A 4 29.56 18.72 7.38
N GLU A 5 29.83 17.50 7.87
CA GLU A 5 28.90 16.36 7.79
C GLU A 5 27.67 16.59 8.67
N LYS A 6 27.86 17.12 9.88
CA LYS A 6 26.76 17.46 10.78
C LYS A 6 25.84 18.52 10.19
N LYS A 7 26.42 19.59 9.63
CA LYS A 7 25.65 20.64 8.96
C LYS A 7 24.85 20.10 7.76
N CYS A 8 25.45 19.24 6.93
CA CYS A 8 24.79 18.61 5.80
C CYS A 8 23.61 17.70 6.25
N GLN A 9 23.78 16.98 7.36
CA GLN A 9 22.70 16.19 7.95
C GLN A 9 21.55 17.06 8.47
N GLU A 10 21.86 18.16 9.15
CA GLU A 10 20.85 19.12 9.65
C GLU A 10 20.06 19.74 8.49
N GLU A 11 20.74 20.16 7.43
CA GLU A 11 20.11 20.70 6.21
C GLU A 11 19.21 19.65 5.53
N LEU A 12 19.64 18.39 5.45
CA LEU A 12 18.84 17.30 4.88
C LEU A 12 17.57 17.01 5.70
N ILE A 13 17.69 17.06 7.03
CA ILE A 13 16.53 16.87 7.93
C ILE A 13 15.54 18.02 7.77
N ALA A 14 16.04 19.27 7.71
CA ALA A 14 15.21 20.45 7.51
C ALA A 14 14.46 20.40 6.16
N LEU A 15 15.17 20.09 5.08
CA LEU A 15 14.57 19.96 3.73
C LEU A 15 13.52 18.86 3.66
N LYS A 16 13.76 17.71 4.29
CA LYS A 16 12.77 16.63 4.38
C LYS A 16 11.51 17.07 5.10
N LYS A 17 11.67 17.79 6.22
CA LYS A 17 10.53 18.31 6.98
C LYS A 17 9.74 19.33 6.16
N GLU A 18 10.41 20.26 5.49
CA GLU A 18 9.77 21.26 4.63
C GLU A 18 9.00 20.60 3.49
N PHE A 19 9.58 19.58 2.85
CA PHE A 19 8.90 18.81 1.81
C PHE A 19 7.64 18.07 2.34
N GLU A 20 7.72 17.48 3.52
CA GLU A 20 6.58 16.80 4.14
C GLU A 20 5.46 17.77 4.52
N ASP A 21 5.82 18.96 5.07
CA ASP A 21 4.87 20.02 5.39
C ASP A 21 4.21 20.59 4.11
N PHE A 22 4.98 20.77 3.05
CA PHE A 22 4.47 21.15 1.73
C PHE A 22 3.46 20.12 1.19
N VAL A 23 3.81 18.82 1.21
CA VAL A 23 2.89 17.75 0.77
C VAL A 23 1.60 17.78 1.58
N TYR A 24 1.68 18.01 2.89
CA TYR A 24 0.50 18.09 3.76
C TYR A 24 -0.42 19.26 3.36
N ILE A 25 0.14 20.47 3.24
CA ILE A 25 -0.62 21.69 2.91
C ILE A 25 -1.28 21.53 1.54
N VAL A 26 -0.52 21.15 0.52
CA VAL A 26 -1.02 20.97 -0.85
C VAL A 26 -2.12 19.90 -0.90
N SER A 27 -1.92 18.78 -0.21
CA SER A 27 -2.92 17.71 -0.18
C SER A 27 -4.22 18.14 0.50
N HIS A 28 -4.13 18.91 1.58
CA HIS A 28 -5.31 19.45 2.27
C HIS A 28 -6.06 20.44 1.37
N ASP A 29 -5.34 21.37 0.76
CA ASP A 29 -5.96 22.47 0.01
C ASP A 29 -6.56 22.00 -1.32
N ILE A 30 -6.02 20.94 -1.93
CA ILE A 30 -6.59 20.32 -3.13
C ILE A 30 -7.87 19.53 -2.81
N LYS A 31 -8.04 18.95 -1.63
CA LYS A 31 -9.27 18.21 -1.29
C LYS A 31 -10.52 19.07 -1.32
N THR A 32 -10.42 20.30 -0.91
CA THR A 32 -11.58 21.23 -0.86
C THR A 32 -12.18 21.47 -2.24
N PRO A 33 -11.42 21.92 -3.26
CA PRO A 33 -11.96 22.09 -4.60
C PRO A 33 -12.41 20.77 -5.26
N MET A 34 -11.75 19.66 -4.97
CA MET A 34 -12.16 18.35 -5.47
C MET A 34 -13.56 17.94 -4.96
N ARG A 35 -13.83 18.13 -3.66
CA ARG A 35 -15.17 17.91 -3.09
C ARG A 35 -16.21 18.85 -3.70
N ALA A 36 -15.85 20.11 -3.93
CA ALA A 36 -16.75 21.07 -4.61
C ALA A 36 -17.10 20.59 -6.01
N ILE A 37 -16.17 20.06 -6.79
CA ILE A 37 -16.43 19.51 -8.13
C ILE A 37 -17.42 18.33 -8.06
N VAL A 38 -17.24 17.39 -7.11
CA VAL A 38 -18.18 16.26 -6.95
C VAL A 38 -19.58 16.77 -6.56
N ASN A 39 -19.66 17.70 -5.62
CA ASN A 39 -20.95 18.27 -5.19
C ASN A 39 -21.67 18.97 -6.34
N ILE A 40 -20.96 19.81 -7.13
CA ILE A 40 -21.53 20.50 -8.30
C ILE A 40 -22.02 19.47 -9.33
N ALA A 41 -21.23 18.43 -9.61
CA ALA A 41 -21.63 17.37 -10.53
C ALA A 41 -22.89 16.64 -10.05
N THR A 42 -23.01 16.39 -8.73
CA THR A 42 -24.21 15.78 -8.14
C THR A 42 -25.42 16.70 -8.23
N TRP A 43 -25.27 17.98 -7.93
CA TRP A 43 -26.38 18.94 -8.05
C TRP A 43 -26.88 19.10 -9.49
N ILE A 44 -25.97 19.14 -10.47
CA ILE A 44 -26.37 19.19 -11.88
C ILE A 44 -27.12 17.91 -12.26
N GLU A 45 -26.68 16.74 -11.81
CA GLU A 45 -27.36 15.46 -12.05
C GLU A 45 -28.75 15.45 -11.42
N ASP A 46 -28.90 15.94 -10.19
CA ASP A 46 -30.20 16.08 -9.50
C ASP A 46 -31.13 17.05 -10.23
N ASP A 47 -30.63 18.19 -10.72
CA ASP A 47 -31.39 19.19 -11.45
C ASP A 47 -31.86 18.71 -12.83
N LEU A 48 -31.11 17.81 -13.48
CA LEU A 48 -31.46 17.21 -14.76
C LEU A 48 -32.66 16.24 -14.66
N GLY A 49 -32.91 15.68 -13.46
CA GLY A 49 -34.02 14.76 -13.20
C GLY A 49 -33.81 13.36 -13.79
N THR A 50 -34.91 12.64 -14.03
CA THR A 50 -34.85 11.21 -14.42
C THR A 50 -34.87 10.97 -15.93
N ASP A 51 -35.13 11.98 -16.74
CA ASP A 51 -35.19 11.85 -18.20
C ASP A 51 -33.94 12.40 -18.86
N VAL A 52 -32.77 11.85 -18.42
CA VAL A 52 -31.46 12.25 -18.88
C VAL A 52 -30.89 11.18 -19.81
N ASP A 53 -30.24 11.63 -20.86
CA ASP A 53 -29.50 10.74 -21.75
C ASP A 53 -28.45 9.93 -20.97
N LYS A 54 -28.43 8.64 -21.25
CA LYS A 54 -27.50 7.71 -20.61
C LYS A 54 -26.03 8.15 -20.73
N ASP A 55 -25.65 8.69 -21.88
CA ASP A 55 -24.29 9.16 -22.12
C ASP A 55 -23.91 10.32 -21.18
N ILE A 56 -24.87 11.16 -20.82
CA ILE A 56 -24.66 12.25 -19.86
C ILE A 56 -24.43 11.68 -18.45
N LEU A 57 -25.25 10.71 -18.03
CA LEU A 57 -25.09 10.03 -16.73
C LEU A 57 -23.77 9.28 -16.64
N ASP A 58 -23.36 8.60 -17.71
CA ASP A 58 -22.08 7.90 -17.78
C ASP A 58 -20.90 8.89 -17.66
N ASN A 59 -21.02 10.10 -18.26
CA ASN A 59 -20.02 11.16 -18.12
C ASN A 59 -19.93 11.70 -16.68
N PHE A 60 -21.05 11.89 -15.96
CA PHE A 60 -21.06 12.30 -14.55
C PHE A 60 -20.42 11.22 -13.66
N ASN A 61 -20.73 9.94 -13.89
CA ASN A 61 -20.11 8.84 -13.18
C ASN A 61 -18.61 8.80 -13.43
N LEU A 62 -18.17 8.98 -14.68
CA LEU A 62 -16.76 9.05 -15.03
C LEU A 62 -16.06 10.21 -14.31
N LEU A 63 -16.67 11.41 -14.30
CA LEU A 63 -16.13 12.58 -13.61
C LEU A 63 -15.97 12.31 -12.10
N LYS A 64 -17.03 11.83 -11.43
CA LYS A 64 -17.01 11.47 -10.00
C LYS A 64 -15.91 10.44 -9.69
N ASN A 65 -15.78 9.41 -10.53
CA ASN A 65 -14.76 8.39 -10.40
C ASN A 65 -13.34 8.96 -10.55
N ARG A 66 -13.12 9.89 -11.51
CA ARG A 66 -11.82 10.54 -11.69
C ARG A 66 -11.44 11.42 -10.49
N VAL A 67 -12.40 12.15 -9.93
CA VAL A 67 -12.17 12.96 -8.73
C VAL A 67 -11.90 12.07 -7.51
N GLY A 68 -12.69 11.02 -7.31
CA GLY A 68 -12.45 10.05 -6.24
C GLY A 68 -11.05 9.41 -6.33
N ARG A 69 -10.59 9.09 -7.54
CA ARG A 69 -9.23 8.61 -7.76
C ARG A 69 -8.17 9.63 -7.38
N LEU A 70 -8.36 10.92 -7.74
CA LEU A 70 -7.44 11.98 -7.32
C LEU A 70 -7.39 12.10 -5.79
N GLU A 71 -8.53 12.00 -5.09
CA GLU A 71 -8.58 11.99 -3.64
C GLU A 71 -7.79 10.81 -3.04
N ASN A 72 -7.95 9.60 -3.61
CA ASN A 72 -7.20 8.42 -3.20
C ASN A 72 -5.69 8.60 -3.43
N MET A 73 -5.27 9.21 -4.53
CA MET A 73 -3.86 9.51 -4.79
C MET A 73 -3.29 10.53 -3.79
N MET A 74 -4.05 11.57 -3.44
CA MET A 74 -3.65 12.57 -2.44
C MET A 74 -3.52 11.94 -1.05
N ASN A 75 -4.47 11.07 -0.66
CA ASN A 75 -4.39 10.32 0.60
C ASN A 75 -3.15 9.40 0.64
N ALA A 76 -2.87 8.71 -0.47
CA ALA A 76 -1.71 7.85 -0.59
C ALA A 76 -0.38 8.63 -0.52
N LEU A 77 -0.33 9.83 -1.12
CA LEU A 77 0.82 10.72 -1.04
C LEU A 77 1.08 11.19 0.40
N LEU A 78 0.02 11.57 1.12
CA LEU A 78 0.09 11.92 2.54
C LEU A 78 0.59 10.73 3.38
N GLU A 79 0.02 9.55 3.17
CA GLU A 79 0.44 8.34 3.88
C GLU A 79 1.92 8.04 3.60
N PHE A 80 2.33 8.09 2.32
CA PHE A 80 3.72 7.89 1.94
C PHE A 80 4.65 8.92 2.58
N SER A 81 4.28 10.20 2.59
CA SER A 81 5.06 11.27 3.22
C SER A 81 5.21 11.01 4.73
N HIS A 82 4.14 10.63 5.41
CA HIS A 82 4.07 10.52 6.87
C HIS A 82 4.48 9.15 7.45
N VAL A 83 4.95 8.20 6.65
CA VAL A 83 5.34 6.86 7.14
C VAL A 83 6.26 6.93 8.36
N LYS A 84 7.19 7.90 8.40
CA LYS A 84 8.14 8.10 9.51
C LYS A 84 7.56 8.85 10.71
N ARG A 85 6.54 9.69 10.51
CA ARG A 85 5.94 10.52 11.58
C ARG A 85 4.85 9.81 12.36
N THR A 86 4.26 8.76 11.81
CA THR A 86 3.21 8.01 12.52
C THR A 86 3.80 7.37 13.77
N LYS A 87 3.09 7.48 14.90
CA LYS A 87 3.51 6.89 16.20
C LYS A 87 4.06 5.48 15.99
N MET A 88 5.27 5.28 16.48
CA MET A 88 5.96 4.00 16.46
C MET A 88 5.69 3.27 17.78
N ASP A 89 4.43 2.96 18.04
CA ASP A 89 4.05 2.25 19.26
C ASP A 89 4.38 0.75 19.08
N LEU A 90 5.32 0.28 19.89
CA LEU A 90 5.66 -1.13 19.99
C LEU A 90 4.69 -1.79 20.97
N PHE A 91 4.08 -2.90 20.55
CA PHE A 91 3.22 -3.70 21.42
C PHE A 91 3.32 -5.18 21.06
N GLU A 92 2.87 -6.03 21.98
CA GLU A 92 2.82 -7.48 21.74
C GLU A 92 1.79 -7.80 20.66
N VAL A 93 2.22 -8.54 19.64
CA VAL A 93 1.42 -8.97 18.50
C VAL A 93 1.53 -10.47 18.34
N SER A 94 0.41 -11.15 18.19
CA SER A 94 0.40 -12.52 17.67
C SER A 94 0.43 -12.49 16.15
N ILE A 95 1.50 -12.99 15.55
CA ILE A 95 1.68 -13.03 14.09
C ILE A 95 0.54 -13.79 13.39
N PRO A 96 0.14 -15.00 13.83
CA PRO A 96 -0.96 -15.73 13.23
C PRO A 96 -2.28 -14.96 13.32
N LYS A 97 -2.56 -14.31 14.45
CA LYS A 97 -3.76 -13.50 14.60
C LYS A 97 -3.76 -12.30 13.67
N LEU A 98 -2.63 -11.59 13.55
CA LEU A 98 -2.50 -10.43 12.66
C LEU A 98 -2.75 -10.82 11.19
N VAL A 99 -2.21 -11.96 10.75
CA VAL A 99 -2.44 -12.47 9.38
C VAL A 99 -3.92 -12.80 9.17
N ASN A 100 -4.56 -13.48 10.13
CA ASN A 100 -5.98 -13.80 10.04
C ASN A 100 -6.85 -12.53 10.03
N ASP A 101 -6.52 -11.52 10.83
CA ASP A 101 -7.21 -10.23 10.85
C ASP A 101 -7.06 -9.53 9.48
N CYS A 102 -5.87 -9.54 8.87
CA CYS A 102 -5.64 -9.02 7.52
C CYS A 102 -6.49 -9.74 6.46
N ILE A 103 -6.58 -11.07 6.52
CA ILE A 103 -7.43 -11.86 5.62
C ILE A 103 -8.90 -11.49 5.82
N ALA A 104 -9.37 -11.39 7.06
CA ALA A 104 -10.75 -11.02 7.38
C ALA A 104 -11.11 -9.60 6.87
N MET A 105 -10.18 -8.65 6.95
CA MET A 105 -10.37 -7.28 6.43
C MET A 105 -10.58 -7.21 4.91
N LEU A 106 -10.15 -8.22 4.15
CA LEU A 106 -10.40 -8.29 2.70
C LEU A 106 -11.85 -8.60 2.36
N GLY A 107 -12.66 -8.97 3.35
CA GLY A 107 -14.08 -9.33 3.21
C GLY A 107 -14.30 -10.73 2.60
N ASP A 108 -15.56 -11.07 2.42
CA ASP A 108 -15.94 -12.39 1.85
C ASP A 108 -15.57 -12.42 0.35
N LYS A 109 -14.50 -13.11 0.04
CA LYS A 109 -14.01 -13.36 -1.30
C LYS A 109 -14.25 -14.84 -1.65
N LYS A 110 -15.48 -15.19 -2.02
CA LYS A 110 -15.93 -16.57 -2.28
C LYS A 110 -15.01 -17.40 -3.18
N ASN A 111 -14.20 -16.74 -4.02
CA ASN A 111 -13.34 -17.41 -5.00
C ASN A 111 -11.84 -17.29 -4.64
N VAL A 112 -11.50 -16.93 -3.40
CA VAL A 112 -10.11 -16.83 -2.94
C VAL A 112 -9.82 -17.89 -1.91
N GLU A 113 -8.77 -18.69 -2.13
CA GLU A 113 -8.27 -19.69 -1.20
C GLU A 113 -6.93 -19.23 -0.63
N PHE A 114 -6.86 -19.10 0.70
CA PHE A 114 -5.64 -18.71 1.41
C PHE A 114 -4.96 -19.95 1.99
N HIS A 115 -3.70 -20.13 1.65
CA HIS A 115 -2.83 -21.19 2.17
C HIS A 115 -1.78 -20.56 3.08
N VAL A 116 -1.90 -20.78 4.38
CA VAL A 116 -1.02 -20.14 5.37
C VAL A 116 -0.14 -21.18 6.04
N SER A 117 1.17 -20.91 6.09
CA SER A 117 2.14 -21.73 6.79
C SER A 117 3.03 -20.88 7.69
N TYR A 118 3.33 -21.41 8.87
CA TYR A 118 4.15 -20.77 9.88
C TYR A 118 5.30 -21.69 10.31
N ASN A 119 6.50 -21.14 10.37
CA ASN A 119 7.64 -21.74 11.01
C ASN A 119 8.17 -20.75 12.06
N LEU A 120 7.48 -20.67 13.19
CA LEU A 120 7.71 -19.73 14.28
C LEU A 120 8.15 -20.49 15.53
N ILE A 121 9.11 -19.93 16.26
CA ILE A 121 9.51 -20.39 17.59
C ILE A 121 8.51 -19.85 18.63
N ASP A 122 8.13 -18.57 18.48
CA ASP A 122 7.09 -17.94 19.29
C ASP A 122 6.08 -17.23 18.36
N GLU A 123 4.82 -17.48 18.60
CA GLU A 123 3.74 -16.81 17.83
C GLU A 123 3.61 -15.32 18.15
N LYS A 124 4.19 -14.88 19.27
CA LYS A 124 4.09 -13.51 19.77
C LYS A 124 5.42 -12.79 19.64
N CYS A 125 5.34 -11.53 19.23
CA CYS A 125 6.50 -10.64 19.18
C CYS A 125 6.12 -9.22 19.58
N ILE A 126 7.11 -8.46 20.07
CA ILE A 126 6.96 -7.01 20.28
C ILE A 126 7.38 -6.30 19.02
N THR A 127 6.43 -5.64 18.35
CA THR A 127 6.70 -5.00 17.06
C THR A 127 5.76 -3.82 16.78
N LEU A 128 5.98 -3.11 15.67
CA LEU A 128 5.09 -2.09 15.12
C LEU A 128 3.90 -2.75 14.40
N GLY A 129 2.99 -3.35 15.16
CA GLY A 129 1.93 -4.20 14.66
C GLY A 129 1.07 -3.54 13.57
N LYS A 130 0.69 -2.25 13.71
CA LYS A 130 -0.08 -1.52 12.69
C LYS A 130 0.67 -1.34 11.36
N LYS A 131 2.00 -1.22 11.41
CA LYS A 131 2.80 -1.12 10.19
C LYS A 131 2.97 -2.48 9.52
N LEU A 132 3.16 -3.54 10.31
CA LEU A 132 3.19 -4.92 9.80
C LEU A 132 1.85 -5.30 9.19
N GLU A 133 0.73 -5.00 9.87
CA GLU A 133 -0.64 -5.17 9.35
C GLU A 133 -0.82 -4.47 7.99
N LYS A 134 -0.40 -3.20 7.90
CA LYS A 134 -0.47 -2.42 6.65
C LYS A 134 0.30 -3.07 5.51
N VAL A 135 1.51 -3.58 5.77
CA VAL A 135 2.34 -4.24 4.74
C VAL A 135 1.68 -5.54 4.29
N ILE A 136 1.30 -6.41 5.24
CA ILE A 136 0.67 -7.70 4.91
C ILE A 136 -0.65 -7.46 4.18
N TYR A 137 -1.53 -6.59 4.68
CA TYR A 137 -2.80 -6.27 4.03
C TYR A 137 -2.60 -5.75 2.60
N SER A 138 -1.64 -4.82 2.39
CA SER A 138 -1.38 -4.27 1.06
C SER A 138 -0.92 -5.33 0.05
N LEU A 139 -0.06 -6.26 0.47
CA LEU A 139 0.41 -7.35 -0.39
C LEU A 139 -0.69 -8.37 -0.69
N LEU A 140 -1.50 -8.74 0.31
CA LEU A 140 -2.65 -9.62 0.13
C LEU A 140 -3.71 -8.99 -0.78
N HIS A 141 -3.98 -7.70 -0.59
CA HIS A 141 -4.90 -6.96 -1.45
C HIS A 141 -4.42 -6.95 -2.91
N ASN A 142 -3.13 -6.71 -3.15
CA ASN A 142 -2.54 -6.77 -4.49
C ASN A 142 -2.68 -8.16 -5.11
N ALA A 143 -2.41 -9.23 -4.36
CA ALA A 143 -2.53 -10.60 -4.83
C ALA A 143 -3.95 -10.95 -5.30
N ILE A 144 -4.97 -10.32 -4.73
CA ILE A 144 -6.38 -10.54 -5.11
C ILE A 144 -6.82 -9.59 -6.23
N GLN A 145 -6.46 -8.31 -6.13
CA GLN A 145 -6.93 -7.25 -7.01
C GLN A 145 -6.44 -7.42 -8.46
N PHE A 146 -5.19 -7.86 -8.63
CA PHE A 146 -4.57 -8.01 -9.95
C PHE A 146 -4.62 -9.44 -10.49
N HIS A 147 -5.42 -10.29 -9.87
CA HIS A 147 -5.54 -11.69 -10.27
C HIS A 147 -6.53 -11.87 -11.43
N ASP A 148 -6.13 -12.65 -12.42
CA ASP A 148 -6.87 -12.86 -13.67
C ASP A 148 -7.74 -14.14 -13.68
N LYS A 149 -7.59 -15.04 -12.68
CA LYS A 149 -8.35 -16.28 -12.60
C LYS A 149 -9.64 -16.12 -11.80
N GLU A 150 -10.64 -16.95 -12.12
CA GLU A 150 -11.88 -17.03 -11.35
C GLU A 150 -11.61 -17.56 -9.93
N LYS A 151 -10.88 -18.67 -9.80
CA LYS A 151 -10.40 -19.21 -8.53
C LYS A 151 -8.98 -18.73 -8.30
N LYS A 152 -8.76 -18.01 -7.19
CA LYS A 152 -7.50 -17.37 -6.82
C LYS A 152 -6.85 -18.12 -5.66
N ASN A 153 -5.58 -18.44 -5.77
CA ASN A 153 -4.81 -19.01 -4.69
C ASN A 153 -3.76 -18.01 -4.21
N VAL A 154 -3.78 -17.72 -2.91
CA VAL A 154 -2.82 -16.85 -2.25
C VAL A 154 -2.11 -17.64 -1.16
N PHE A 155 -0.78 -17.64 -1.19
CA PHE A 155 0.06 -18.39 -0.26
C PHE A 155 0.78 -17.40 0.64
N ILE A 156 0.78 -17.67 1.93
CA ILE A 156 1.45 -16.86 2.95
C ILE A 156 2.37 -17.79 3.71
N GLU A 157 3.65 -17.49 3.71
CA GLU A 157 4.64 -18.25 4.46
C GLU A 157 5.40 -17.28 5.36
N ILE A 158 5.52 -17.63 6.65
CA ILE A 158 6.25 -16.83 7.63
C ILE A 158 7.24 -17.72 8.35
N ILE A 159 8.50 -17.34 8.25
CA ILE A 159 9.64 -18.05 8.84
C ILE A 159 10.30 -17.11 9.84
N GLU A 160 10.47 -17.61 11.07
CA GLU A 160 11.23 -16.92 12.09
C GLU A 160 12.71 -17.27 11.98
N ASN A 161 13.53 -16.27 11.68
CA ASN A 161 14.99 -16.36 11.70
C ASN A 161 15.54 -15.82 13.03
N GLU A 162 16.84 -15.85 13.21
CA GLU A 162 17.52 -15.34 14.40
C GLU A 162 17.27 -13.84 14.61
N SER A 163 17.37 -13.02 13.55
CA SER A 163 17.33 -11.56 13.60
C SER A 163 16.04 -10.92 13.05
N ASP A 164 15.26 -11.68 12.28
CA ASP A 164 14.08 -11.17 11.58
C ASP A 164 13.01 -12.24 11.38
N TYR A 165 11.85 -11.80 10.89
CA TYR A 165 10.84 -12.65 10.28
C TYR A 165 10.93 -12.50 8.77
N GLU A 166 11.14 -13.59 8.05
CA GLU A 166 10.99 -13.63 6.60
C GLU A 166 9.52 -13.93 6.28
N ILE A 167 8.89 -13.02 5.53
CA ILE A 167 7.48 -13.13 5.17
C ILE A 167 7.38 -13.16 3.66
N MET A 168 6.76 -14.23 3.14
CA MET A 168 6.49 -14.41 1.72
C MET A 168 4.99 -14.42 1.48
N ILE A 169 4.54 -13.59 0.53
CA ILE A 169 3.18 -13.58 0.04
C ILE A 169 3.26 -13.83 -1.47
N SER A 170 2.63 -14.90 -1.92
CA SER A 170 2.62 -15.26 -3.33
C SER A 170 1.22 -15.59 -3.83
N ASP A 171 1.02 -15.34 -5.13
CA ASP A 171 -0.22 -15.62 -5.85
C ASP A 171 0.04 -16.49 -7.07
N ASP A 172 -1.01 -17.05 -7.65
CA ASP A 172 -0.99 -17.78 -8.91
C ASP A 172 -1.61 -16.97 -10.07
N GLY A 173 -1.59 -15.64 -9.96
CA GLY A 173 -2.08 -14.70 -10.96
C GLY A 173 -1.19 -14.51 -12.18
N PRO A 174 -1.36 -13.41 -12.94
CA PRO A 174 -0.63 -13.19 -14.20
C PRO A 174 0.86 -12.86 -14.00
N GLY A 175 1.27 -12.51 -12.76
CA GLY A 175 2.62 -12.02 -12.49
C GLY A 175 2.84 -10.58 -12.98
N ILE A 176 4.09 -10.15 -12.95
CA ILE A 176 4.52 -8.81 -13.33
C ILE A 176 5.57 -8.94 -14.43
N PRO A 177 5.42 -8.20 -15.56
CA PRO A 177 6.40 -8.23 -16.65
C PRO A 177 7.81 -7.84 -16.17
N GLU A 178 8.83 -8.55 -16.69
CA GLU A 178 10.22 -8.37 -16.27
C GLU A 178 10.72 -6.94 -16.50
N GLU A 179 10.25 -6.28 -17.57
CA GLU A 179 10.67 -4.93 -17.96
C GLU A 179 10.26 -3.85 -16.96
N VAL A 180 9.32 -4.16 -16.09
CA VAL A 180 8.77 -3.17 -15.14
C VAL A 180 9.02 -3.53 -13.68
N LYS A 181 9.64 -4.66 -13.39
CA LYS A 181 9.88 -5.14 -12.02
C LYS A 181 10.57 -4.13 -11.11
N ASP A 182 11.49 -3.33 -11.63
CA ASP A 182 12.23 -2.33 -10.86
C ASP A 182 11.40 -1.07 -10.57
N LYS A 183 10.28 -0.88 -11.30
CA LYS A 183 9.41 0.29 -11.18
C LYS A 183 8.21 0.07 -10.27
N ILE A 184 7.88 -1.18 -9.92
CA ILE A 184 6.65 -1.49 -9.14
C ILE A 184 6.64 -0.89 -7.75
N PHE A 185 7.80 -0.57 -7.18
CA PHE A 185 7.95 0.12 -5.89
C PHE A 185 8.00 1.65 -6.03
N SER A 186 7.89 2.19 -7.24
CA SER A 186 7.78 3.63 -7.47
C SER A 186 6.36 4.10 -7.15
N ILE A 187 6.24 5.24 -6.47
CA ILE A 187 4.93 5.79 -6.12
C ILE A 187 4.12 6.13 -7.37
N PHE A 188 2.82 5.80 -7.38
CA PHE A 188 1.87 5.99 -8.48
C PHE A 188 2.17 5.20 -9.77
N TYR A 189 3.08 4.25 -9.69
CA TYR A 189 3.32 3.34 -10.80
C TYR A 189 2.27 2.20 -10.80
N THR A 190 1.71 1.91 -11.96
CA THR A 190 0.77 0.80 -12.20
C THR A 190 1.14 0.08 -13.49
N VAL A 191 1.13 -1.25 -13.48
CA VAL A 191 1.44 -2.08 -14.65
C VAL A 191 0.31 -1.99 -15.68
N ASN A 192 -0.93 -2.07 -15.23
CA ASN A 192 -2.11 -1.98 -16.08
C ASN A 192 -2.48 -0.51 -16.33
N SER A 193 -3.17 -0.27 -17.47
CA SER A 193 -3.70 1.06 -17.73
C SER A 193 -4.63 1.47 -16.58
N LYS A 194 -4.51 2.73 -16.19
CA LYS A 194 -5.22 3.32 -15.03
C LYS A 194 -6.75 3.26 -15.13
N ASP A 195 -7.29 2.85 -16.28
CA ASP A 195 -8.72 2.74 -16.56
C ASP A 195 -9.28 1.34 -16.31
N VAL A 196 -8.42 0.33 -16.18
CA VAL A 196 -8.80 -1.08 -16.02
C VAL A 196 -8.89 -1.50 -14.56
N VAL A 197 -8.04 -0.92 -13.68
CA VAL A 197 -8.01 -1.27 -12.26
C VAL A 197 -7.99 0.01 -11.42
N ASP A 198 -8.95 0.14 -10.50
CA ASP A 198 -9.01 1.26 -9.55
C ASP A 198 -7.92 1.09 -8.48
N SER A 199 -6.69 1.38 -8.84
CA SER A 199 -5.55 1.37 -7.94
C SER A 199 -4.77 2.68 -8.01
N THR A 200 -4.26 3.13 -6.87
CA THR A 200 -3.44 4.35 -6.79
C THR A 200 -2.00 4.14 -7.24
N GLY A 201 -1.52 2.89 -7.27
CA GLY A 201 -0.11 2.58 -7.50
C GLY A 201 0.81 2.99 -6.35
N ALA A 202 0.28 3.21 -5.15
CA ALA A 202 1.07 3.65 -4.00
C ALA A 202 1.32 2.54 -2.97
N GLY A 203 0.54 1.46 -2.97
CA GLY A 203 0.61 0.40 -1.96
C GLY A 203 2.00 -0.21 -1.81
N LEU A 204 2.61 -0.65 -2.91
CA LEU A 204 3.96 -1.24 -2.88
C LEU A 204 5.04 -0.22 -2.49
N ALA A 205 4.93 1.03 -2.93
CA ALA A 205 5.85 2.10 -2.53
C ALA A 205 5.78 2.39 -1.02
N ILE A 206 4.59 2.36 -0.43
CA ILE A 206 4.39 2.52 1.02
C ILE A 206 4.97 1.32 1.77
N CYS A 207 4.75 0.08 1.29
CA CYS A 207 5.35 -1.12 1.87
C CYS A 207 6.88 -1.05 1.86
N ASP A 208 7.49 -0.73 0.74
CA ASP A 208 8.94 -0.57 0.60
C ASP A 208 9.48 0.49 1.57
N LYS A 209 8.81 1.64 1.66
CA LYS A 209 9.21 2.72 2.57
C LYS A 209 9.11 2.31 4.05
N ILE A 210 8.05 1.58 4.44
CA ILE A 210 7.90 1.07 5.82
C ILE A 210 9.01 0.08 6.14
N ILE A 211 9.24 -0.90 5.27
CA ILE A 211 10.22 -1.96 5.48
C ILE A 211 11.64 -1.39 5.54
N LYS A 212 12.01 -0.51 4.61
CA LYS A 212 13.32 0.17 4.59
C LYS A 212 13.54 1.06 5.80
N MET A 213 12.51 1.72 6.31
CA MET A 213 12.58 2.52 7.53
C MET A 213 13.02 1.67 8.75
N LEU A 214 12.65 0.39 8.77
CA LEU A 214 12.98 -0.56 9.82
C LEU A 214 14.29 -1.32 9.56
N GLY A 215 14.99 -1.03 8.46
CA GLY A 215 16.22 -1.72 8.08
C GLY A 215 15.99 -3.06 7.36
N GLY A 216 14.74 -3.39 7.03
CA GLY A 216 14.39 -4.55 6.23
C GLY A 216 14.51 -4.32 4.72
N THR A 217 14.23 -5.37 3.96
CA THR A 217 14.19 -5.35 2.50
C THR A 217 12.92 -6.00 1.99
N ILE A 218 12.40 -5.52 0.86
CA ILE A 218 11.32 -6.16 0.11
C ILE A 218 11.78 -6.44 -1.31
N GLN A 219 11.42 -7.60 -1.82
CA GLN A 219 11.78 -8.04 -3.17
C GLN A 219 10.58 -8.68 -3.86
N TYR A 220 10.53 -8.53 -5.17
CA TYR A 220 9.63 -9.25 -6.06
C TYR A 220 10.42 -10.29 -6.85
N THR A 221 9.85 -11.48 -6.98
CA THR A 221 10.31 -12.50 -7.92
C THR A 221 9.12 -13.14 -8.63
N PRO A 222 9.23 -13.47 -9.93
CA PRO A 222 8.20 -14.24 -10.60
C PRO A 222 8.09 -15.63 -9.96
N ARG A 223 6.86 -16.14 -9.83
CA ARG A 223 6.61 -17.52 -9.38
C ARG A 223 6.80 -18.48 -10.57
N LEU A 224 7.39 -19.65 -10.29
CA LEU A 224 7.45 -20.73 -11.28
C LEU A 224 6.02 -21.10 -11.71
N ASN A 225 5.76 -21.15 -13.04
CA ASN A 225 4.46 -21.49 -13.62
C ASN A 225 3.34 -20.46 -13.39
N TYR A 226 3.61 -19.17 -13.50
CA TYR A 226 2.68 -18.05 -13.31
C TYR A 226 2.50 -17.58 -11.86
N GLY A 227 2.48 -16.27 -11.68
CA GLY A 227 2.19 -15.58 -10.43
C GLY A 227 3.31 -14.68 -9.95
N SER A 228 3.10 -14.11 -8.78
CA SER A 228 4.02 -13.21 -8.11
C SER A 228 4.46 -13.79 -6.77
N VAL A 229 5.69 -13.47 -6.37
CA VAL A 229 6.19 -13.68 -5.01
C VAL A 229 6.75 -12.37 -4.51
N PHE A 230 6.15 -11.85 -3.44
CA PHE A 230 6.70 -10.75 -2.67
C PHE A 230 7.30 -11.30 -1.38
N ARG A 231 8.60 -11.07 -1.18
CA ARG A 231 9.34 -11.49 0.00
C ARG A 231 9.88 -10.28 0.72
N PHE A 232 9.69 -10.22 2.04
CA PHE A 232 10.29 -9.15 2.83
C PHE A 232 10.78 -9.66 4.19
N ASN A 233 11.79 -8.95 4.72
CA ASN A 233 12.34 -9.20 6.04
C ASN A 233 11.82 -8.16 7.02
N TRP A 234 11.29 -8.62 8.16
CA TRP A 234 10.80 -7.77 9.24
C TRP A 234 11.70 -7.95 10.47
N PRO A 235 12.52 -6.95 10.83
CA PRO A 235 13.46 -7.08 11.95
C PRO A 235 12.76 -7.33 13.27
N LYS A 236 13.31 -8.22 14.09
CA LYS A 236 12.87 -8.47 15.47
C LYS A 236 13.24 -7.31 16.39
N THR A 237 14.43 -6.74 16.20
CA THR A 237 14.88 -5.56 16.93
C THR A 237 14.65 -4.30 16.10
N ILE A 238 13.76 -3.45 16.57
CA ILE A 238 13.43 -2.20 15.89
C ILE A 238 14.21 -1.09 16.57
N THR A 239 15.23 -0.57 15.88
CA THR A 239 15.96 0.63 16.32
C THR A 239 15.26 1.84 15.73
N ILE A 240 14.54 2.58 16.56
CA ILE A 240 13.90 3.83 16.14
C ILE A 240 14.99 4.92 16.16
N ASN A 241 15.57 5.22 15.02
CA ASN A 241 16.42 6.39 14.86
C ASN A 241 15.51 7.64 14.91
N THR A 242 15.47 8.26 16.08
CA THR A 242 14.79 9.54 16.33
C THR A 242 15.46 10.71 15.59
#